data_351dc1f41a63ecb4bf276e6fc4883c80
#
_entry.id   351dc1f41a63ecb4bf276e6fc4883c80
#
_cell.length_a   1.000
_cell.length_b   1.000
_cell.length_c   1.000
_cell.angle_alpha   90.00
_cell.angle_beta   90.00
_cell.angle_gamma   90.00
#
_symmetry.space_group_name_H-M   'P 1'
#
loop_
_entity.id
_entity.type
_entity.pdbx_description
1 polymer ?
#
loop_
_entity_poly.entity_id
_entity_poly.type
_entity_poly.pdbx_seq_one_letter_code
_entity_poly.pdbx_strand_id
1 'polypeptide(L)'
;DAWVSPGSLFAHVGSYQEEEEAVVTHSDMIVVDDWGAVLHRETPILAMMYLAGRLSEADIDANLGQIALGEKPGRRSPAERIFFAPIGMGSEDVAVGSVIYQLAREKGIGRRLPLFGDGADSPAS
;
A
#
# COMPACT_ATOMS: atom_id res chain seq x y z
N ASP A 1 -2.54 -16.47 15.03
CA ASP A 1 -1.48 -15.48 15.36
C ASP A 1 -0.17 -16.12 15.80
N ALA A 2 -0.16 -17.40 16.22
CA ALA A 2 1.05 -18.14 16.62
C ALA A 2 2.15 -18.16 15.54
N TRP A 3 1.82 -17.81 14.31
CA TRP A 3 2.72 -17.75 13.17
C TRP A 3 3.40 -16.38 13.01
N VAL A 4 2.88 -15.35 13.69
CA VAL A 4 3.42 -13.99 13.65
C VAL A 4 4.44 -13.81 14.78
N SER A 5 5.69 -14.04 14.47
CA SER A 5 6.80 -13.97 15.43
C SER A 5 7.10 -12.52 15.87
N PRO A 6 7.70 -12.32 17.07
CA PRO A 6 8.28 -11.03 17.42
C PRO A 6 9.25 -10.53 16.33
N GLY A 7 9.19 -9.24 16.02
CA GLY A 7 10.00 -8.60 14.99
C GLY A 7 9.51 -8.76 13.55
N SER A 8 8.40 -9.49 13.34
CA SER A 8 7.84 -9.66 12.00
C SER A 8 7.14 -8.40 11.48
N LEU A 9 7.01 -8.33 10.17
CA LEU A 9 6.09 -7.47 9.45
C LEU A 9 5.06 -8.37 8.77
N PHE A 10 3.80 -8.22 9.13
CA PHE A 10 2.69 -8.84 8.44
C PHE A 10 2.08 -7.82 7.47
N ALA A 11 2.20 -8.07 6.17
CA ALA A 11 1.63 -7.21 5.14
C ALA A 11 0.35 -7.84 4.60
N HIS A 12 -0.80 -7.23 4.90
CA HIS A 12 -2.09 -7.57 4.32
C HIS A 12 -2.26 -6.88 2.96
N VAL A 13 -1.86 -7.55 1.89
CA VAL A 13 -1.96 -7.04 0.53
C VAL A 13 -3.23 -7.58 -0.13
N GLY A 14 -4.35 -6.96 0.19
CA GLY A 14 -5.64 -7.44 -0.29
C GLY A 14 -6.79 -6.49 0.03
N SER A 15 -7.99 -6.85 -0.43
CA SER A 15 -9.19 -6.05 -0.25
C SER A 15 -10.24 -6.72 0.63
N TYR A 16 -9.95 -7.90 1.16
CA TYR A 16 -10.88 -8.69 1.97
C TYR A 16 -10.21 -9.11 3.27
N GLN A 17 -11.01 -9.70 4.17
CA GLN A 17 -10.49 -10.33 5.36
C GLN A 17 -9.87 -11.68 4.99
N GLU A 18 -8.57 -11.80 5.14
CA GLU A 18 -7.80 -13.01 4.83
C GLU A 18 -7.11 -13.59 6.07
N GLU A 19 -7.05 -12.82 7.16
CA GLU A 19 -6.46 -13.19 8.44
C GLU A 19 -7.47 -13.07 9.58
N GLU A 20 -7.09 -13.64 10.73
CA GLU A 20 -7.83 -13.48 12.00
C GLU A 20 -7.58 -12.09 12.61
N GLU A 21 -8.58 -11.50 13.25
CA GLU A 21 -8.45 -10.23 13.98
C GLU A 21 -7.33 -10.25 15.03
N ALA A 22 -7.01 -11.43 15.57
CA ALA A 22 -5.91 -11.63 16.50
C ALA A 22 -4.55 -11.20 15.91
N VAL A 23 -4.36 -11.28 14.60
CA VAL A 23 -3.14 -10.80 13.94
C VAL A 23 -3.01 -9.29 14.07
N VAL A 24 -4.12 -8.57 13.92
CA VAL A 24 -4.18 -7.11 14.11
C VAL A 24 -3.99 -6.74 15.58
N THR A 25 -4.81 -7.34 16.48
CA THR A 25 -4.84 -6.95 17.90
C THR A 25 -3.57 -7.33 18.66
N HIS A 26 -2.80 -8.29 18.19
CA HIS A 26 -1.51 -8.67 18.77
C HIS A 26 -0.31 -8.00 18.08
N SER A 27 -0.56 -7.11 17.14
CA SER A 27 0.48 -6.26 16.57
C SER A 27 0.77 -5.07 17.50
N ASP A 28 2.04 -4.70 17.56
CA ASP A 28 2.52 -3.59 18.40
C ASP A 28 2.43 -2.24 17.66
N MET A 29 2.20 -2.28 16.34
CA MET A 29 2.07 -1.13 15.47
C MET A 29 1.19 -1.47 14.28
N ILE A 30 0.25 -0.58 13.95
CA ILE A 30 -0.62 -0.67 12.77
C ILE A 30 -0.31 0.47 11.81
N VAL A 31 0.08 0.11 10.58
CA VAL A 31 0.42 1.05 9.51
C VAL A 31 -0.49 0.83 8.32
N VAL A 32 -0.92 1.90 7.69
CA VAL A 32 -1.70 1.90 6.44
C VAL A 32 -1.00 2.76 5.39
N ASP A 33 -1.38 2.64 4.14
CA ASP A 33 -1.03 3.63 3.12
C ASP A 33 -1.93 4.87 3.21
N ASP A 34 -3.25 4.66 3.22
CA ASP A 34 -4.26 5.72 3.42
C ASP A 34 -5.46 5.20 4.20
N TRP A 35 -5.71 5.78 5.38
CA TRP A 35 -6.80 5.36 6.25
C TRP A 35 -8.19 5.61 5.65
N GLY A 36 -8.34 6.74 4.96
CA GLY A 36 -9.60 7.06 4.28
C GLY A 36 -9.94 6.05 3.18
N ALA A 37 -8.94 5.62 2.41
CA ALA A 37 -9.10 4.61 1.38
C ALA A 37 -9.43 3.23 1.98
N VAL A 38 -8.81 2.85 3.11
CA VAL A 38 -9.14 1.63 3.85
C VAL A 38 -10.62 1.64 4.25
N LEU A 39 -11.08 2.73 4.87
CA LEU A 39 -12.49 2.85 5.30
C LEU A 39 -13.47 2.83 4.13
N HIS A 40 -13.13 3.51 3.03
CA HIS A 40 -13.99 3.57 1.85
C HIS A 40 -14.24 2.21 1.20
N ARG A 41 -13.29 1.28 1.33
CA ARG A 41 -13.45 -0.09 0.81
C ARG A 41 -14.35 -0.99 1.65
N GLU A 42 -14.47 -0.72 2.95
CA GLU A 42 -15.29 -1.45 3.93
C GLU A 42 -14.95 -2.93 4.11
N THR A 43 -14.25 -3.56 3.18
CA THR A 43 -13.96 -5.00 3.14
C THR A 43 -12.65 -5.42 3.80
N PRO A 44 -11.58 -4.58 3.90
CA PRO A 44 -10.37 -4.94 4.63
C PRO A 44 -10.64 -5.15 6.11
N ILE A 45 -9.87 -6.02 6.76
CA ILE A 45 -10.07 -6.36 8.18
C ILE A 45 -10.10 -5.14 9.09
N LEU A 46 -9.23 -4.14 8.87
CA LEU A 46 -9.21 -2.92 9.68
C LEU A 46 -10.51 -2.12 9.56
N ALA A 47 -11.06 -2.01 8.35
CA ALA A 47 -12.34 -1.34 8.13
C ALA A 47 -13.48 -2.11 8.80
N MET A 48 -13.50 -3.42 8.68
CA MET A 48 -14.52 -4.27 9.33
C MET A 48 -14.46 -4.18 10.86
N MET A 49 -13.25 -4.18 11.44
CA MET A 49 -13.06 -4.00 12.89
C MET A 49 -13.50 -2.61 13.35
N TYR A 50 -13.18 -1.57 12.58
CA TYR A 50 -13.61 -0.20 12.86
C TYR A 50 -15.13 -0.06 12.83
N LEU A 51 -15.79 -0.53 11.79
CA LEU A 51 -17.25 -0.51 11.65
C LEU A 51 -17.96 -1.29 12.76
N ALA A 52 -17.32 -2.34 13.26
CA ALA A 52 -17.84 -3.15 14.38
C ALA A 52 -17.47 -2.57 15.77
N GLY A 53 -16.80 -1.42 15.84
CA GLY A 53 -16.39 -0.77 17.09
C GLY A 53 -15.28 -1.51 17.86
N ARG A 54 -14.52 -2.38 17.20
CA ARG A 54 -13.40 -3.13 17.78
C ARG A 54 -12.03 -2.52 17.48
N LEU A 55 -12.00 -1.48 16.67
CA LEU A 55 -10.83 -0.67 16.34
C LEU A 55 -11.26 0.78 16.25
N SER A 56 -10.40 1.70 16.61
CA SER A 56 -10.60 3.14 16.45
C SER A 56 -9.51 3.75 15.57
N GLU A 57 -9.73 4.96 15.08
CA GLU A 57 -8.69 5.68 14.33
C GLU A 57 -7.42 5.92 15.16
N ALA A 58 -7.55 6.02 16.48
CA ALA A 58 -6.41 6.20 17.38
C ALA A 58 -5.49 4.96 17.46
N ASP A 59 -5.97 3.80 17.04
CA ASP A 59 -5.19 2.56 16.99
C ASP A 59 -4.31 2.48 15.73
N ILE A 60 -4.52 3.39 14.76
CA ILE A 60 -3.67 3.50 13.57
C ILE A 60 -2.47 4.39 13.91
N ASP A 61 -1.29 3.78 14.01
CA ASP A 61 -0.06 4.47 14.43
C ASP A 61 0.43 5.48 13.39
N ALA A 62 0.40 5.11 12.11
CA ALA A 62 0.88 5.95 11.03
C ALA A 62 0.34 5.53 9.66
N ASN A 63 0.38 6.46 8.70
CA ASN A 63 0.41 6.08 7.29
C ASN A 63 1.85 6.00 6.77
N LEU A 64 2.02 5.27 5.67
CA LEU A 64 3.34 5.02 5.08
C LEU A 64 4.06 6.33 4.68
N GLY A 65 3.32 7.32 4.18
CA GLY A 65 3.84 8.63 3.82
C GLY A 65 4.45 9.37 5.01
N GLN A 66 3.79 9.34 6.16
CA GLN A 66 4.30 9.96 7.40
C GLN A 66 5.62 9.34 7.86
N ILE A 67 5.74 8.01 7.72
CA ILE A 67 6.98 7.30 8.05
C ILE A 67 8.08 7.67 7.06
N ALA A 68 7.78 7.70 5.76
CA ALA A 68 8.73 8.05 4.71
C ALA A 68 9.27 9.49 4.84
N LEU A 69 8.42 10.42 5.31
CA LEU A 69 8.79 11.82 5.57
C LEU A 69 9.47 12.03 6.94
N GLY A 70 9.54 11.01 7.78
CA GLY A 70 10.08 11.12 9.13
C GLY A 70 9.17 11.83 10.13
N GLU A 71 7.91 12.04 9.80
CA GLU A 71 6.90 12.67 10.68
C GLU A 71 6.43 11.72 11.79
N LYS A 72 6.43 10.43 11.49
CA LYS A 72 6.13 9.36 12.44
C LYS A 72 7.27 8.34 12.44
N PRO A 73 7.58 7.74 13.59
CA PRO A 73 8.58 6.67 13.63
C PRO A 73 8.06 5.45 12.87
N GLY A 74 8.99 4.76 12.20
CA GLY A 74 8.75 3.40 11.74
C GLY A 74 8.93 2.40 12.88
N ARG A 75 9.52 1.23 12.58
CA ARG A 75 9.84 0.23 13.61
C ARG A 75 10.65 0.82 14.76
N ARG A 76 10.13 0.68 15.97
CA ARG A 76 10.72 1.25 17.21
C ARG A 76 11.63 0.26 17.94
N SER A 77 11.43 -1.05 17.73
CA SER A 77 12.29 -2.08 18.32
C SER A 77 12.41 -3.33 17.41
N PRO A 78 13.49 -4.11 17.53
CA PRO A 78 13.64 -5.36 16.77
C PRO A 78 12.56 -6.42 17.04
N ALA A 79 11.91 -6.35 18.20
CA ALA A 79 10.88 -7.31 18.60
C ALA A 79 9.45 -6.88 18.18
N GLU A 80 9.27 -5.63 17.75
CA GLU A 80 7.97 -5.07 17.43
C GLU A 80 7.31 -5.80 16.25
N ARG A 81 6.07 -6.25 16.45
CA ARG A 81 5.22 -6.82 15.38
C ARG A 81 4.50 -5.68 14.70
N ILE A 82 4.60 -5.60 13.40
CA ILE A 82 3.94 -4.56 12.61
C ILE A 82 2.90 -5.20 11.72
N PHE A 83 1.67 -4.71 11.80
CA PHE A 83 0.62 -4.97 10.84
C PHE A 83 0.58 -3.83 9.81
N PHE A 84 0.79 -4.14 8.55
CA PHE A 84 0.76 -3.18 7.45
C PHE A 84 -0.35 -3.54 6.47
N ALA A 85 -1.29 -2.64 6.28
CA ALA A 85 -2.42 -2.83 5.38
C ALA A 85 -2.40 -1.81 4.22
N PRO A 86 -1.61 -2.08 3.16
CA PRO A 86 -1.67 -1.27 1.94
C PRO A 86 -2.93 -1.64 1.16
N ILE A 87 -3.74 -0.63 0.87
CA ILE A 87 -4.91 -0.78 -0.02
C ILE A 87 -4.51 -0.58 -1.48
N GLY A 88 -3.36 0.07 -1.70
CA GLY A 88 -2.82 0.46 -2.98
C GLY A 88 -3.40 1.79 -3.46
N MET A 89 -2.51 2.71 -3.79
CA MET A 89 -2.86 4.02 -4.34
C MET A 89 -2.28 4.18 -5.74
N GLY A 90 -3.10 4.59 -6.72
CA GLY A 90 -2.64 4.85 -8.08
C GLY A 90 -1.51 5.89 -8.17
N SER A 91 -1.40 6.79 -7.18
CA SER A 91 -0.29 7.74 -7.06
C SER A 91 1.07 7.06 -6.89
N GLU A 92 1.12 5.93 -6.19
CA GLU A 92 2.34 5.13 -5.99
C GLU A 92 2.79 4.51 -7.32
N ASP A 93 1.85 3.94 -8.07
CA ASP A 93 2.11 3.36 -9.40
C ASP A 93 2.64 4.43 -10.37
N VAL A 94 2.02 5.61 -10.38
CA VAL A 94 2.43 6.73 -11.23
C VAL A 94 3.82 7.24 -10.83
N ALA A 95 4.11 7.34 -9.54
CA ALA A 95 5.41 7.78 -9.05
C ALA A 95 6.53 6.82 -9.48
N VAL A 96 6.35 5.52 -9.22
CA VAL A 96 7.30 4.47 -9.63
C VAL A 96 7.43 4.40 -11.15
N GLY A 97 6.31 4.41 -11.85
CA GLY A 97 6.27 4.39 -13.32
C GLY A 97 6.99 5.57 -13.94
N SER A 98 6.86 6.76 -13.35
CA SER A 98 7.53 7.97 -13.81
C SER A 98 9.06 7.86 -13.69
N VAL A 99 9.56 7.35 -12.57
CA VAL A 99 11.00 7.12 -12.36
C VAL A 99 11.53 6.09 -13.35
N ILE A 100 10.83 4.96 -13.52
CA ILE A 100 11.22 3.91 -14.47
C ILE A 100 11.26 4.47 -15.89
N TYR A 101 10.25 5.25 -16.28
CA TYR A 101 10.16 5.88 -17.59
C TYR A 101 11.35 6.83 -17.85
N GLN A 102 11.68 7.68 -16.89
CA GLN A 102 12.82 8.59 -17.00
C GLN A 102 14.15 7.83 -17.15
N LEU A 103 14.39 6.84 -16.30
CA LEU A 103 15.59 6.01 -16.36
C LEU A 103 15.71 5.23 -17.66
N ALA A 104 14.59 4.72 -18.18
CA ALA A 104 14.57 4.01 -19.46
C ALA A 104 14.92 4.96 -20.62
N ARG A 105 14.40 6.19 -20.60
CA ARG A 105 14.74 7.22 -21.60
C ARG A 105 16.22 7.59 -21.59
N GLU A 106 16.77 7.81 -20.40
CA GLU A 106 18.20 8.13 -20.23
C GLU A 106 19.12 7.01 -20.75
N LYS A 107 18.72 5.76 -20.53
CA LYS A 107 19.48 4.59 -20.95
C LYS A 107 19.19 4.16 -22.39
N GLY A 108 18.30 4.82 -23.10
CA GLY A 108 17.88 4.42 -24.45
C GLY A 108 17.18 3.05 -24.50
N ILE A 109 16.55 2.63 -23.40
CA ILE A 109 15.86 1.34 -23.27
C ILE A 109 14.35 1.54 -23.54
N GLY A 110 13.75 0.59 -24.23
CA GLY A 110 12.34 0.58 -24.53
C GLY A 110 12.04 0.93 -25.99
N ARG A 111 10.75 0.91 -26.30
CA ARG A 111 10.23 1.18 -27.64
C ARG A 111 9.03 2.12 -27.52
N ARG A 112 8.97 3.16 -28.36
CA ARG A 112 7.76 3.97 -28.52
C ARG A 112 6.76 3.22 -29.38
N LEU A 113 5.55 3.06 -28.85
CA LEU A 113 4.42 2.50 -29.56
C LEU A 113 3.29 3.53 -29.58
N PRO A 114 2.53 3.67 -30.66
CA PRO A 114 1.33 4.47 -30.67
C PRO A 114 0.29 3.83 -29.72
N LEU A 115 -0.33 4.64 -28.85
CA LEU A 115 -1.36 4.16 -27.92
C LEU A 115 -2.68 3.90 -28.65
N PHE A 116 -3.01 4.75 -29.60
CA PHE A 116 -4.10 4.58 -30.54
C PHE A 116 -3.48 4.49 -31.93
N GLY A 117 -4.01 3.62 -32.78
CA GLY A 117 -3.50 3.51 -34.14
C GLY A 117 -3.40 4.90 -34.75
N ASP A 118 -2.20 5.35 -35.00
CA ASP A 118 -2.02 6.47 -35.88
C ASP A 118 -2.75 6.07 -37.13
N GLY A 119 -3.64 6.91 -37.64
CA GLY A 119 -4.31 6.70 -38.90
C GLY A 119 -3.33 6.60 -40.07
N ALA A 120 -2.37 5.70 -39.96
CA ALA A 120 -1.31 5.41 -40.90
C ALA A 120 -1.81 4.54 -42.09
N ASP A 121 -3.10 4.62 -42.36
CA ASP A 121 -3.70 4.23 -43.62
C ASP A 121 -4.20 5.47 -44.38
N SER A 122 -3.44 6.56 -44.40
CA SER A 122 -3.52 7.49 -45.49
C SER A 122 -2.55 7.02 -46.57
N PRO A 123 -3.03 6.47 -47.68
CA PRO A 123 -2.15 6.17 -48.81
C PRO A 123 -1.48 7.46 -49.25
N ALA A 124 -0.15 7.42 -49.31
CA ALA A 124 0.59 8.52 -49.89
C ALA A 124 0.08 8.78 -51.30
N SER A 125 -0.50 9.95 -51.50
CA SER A 125 -0.84 10.52 -52.80
C SER A 125 0.38 11.23 -53.36
#